data_11e4becaf304c6dab0a046d1aa2a7cbf
#
_entry.id   11e4becaf304c6dab0a046d1aa2a7cbf
#
_cell.length_a   1.000
_cell.length_b   1.000
_cell.length_c   1.000
_cell.angle_alpha   90.00
_cell.angle_beta   90.00
_cell.angle_gamma   90.00
#
_symmetry.space_group_name_H-M   'P 1'
#
loop_
_entity.id
_entity.type
_entity.pdbx_description
1 polymer ?
#
loop_
_entity_poly.entity_id
_entity_poly.type
_entity_poly.pdbx_seq_one_letter_code
_entity_poly.pdbx_strand_id
1 'polypeptide(L)'
;MENFVFNTTPSIVLQTGGLAKIADIAGRLLGKRVVIVTDKGLRKLGLLDPAINALEQADIAVSIFDDVQADPPESNVLALKDHILAHEATGVLAIGGGSSMDVAKVAALIAKSGETLNDIYGVNIARGPRLPLVLVPTTAGTGSEVTPISIITTGASEKKGVVSPLLLPDMAILDADLTVGLPAAVTAATGIDAMVHAIEAYASASANNNPLSRSLARNALQLLGSNIRTAVFDGQNRDARAAMLLGSLLAGQAFANSPVAAVHALAYPIGGHFHVPHGLSNALVLAHVLRFNLPKASHIYAEIAADVFPELGAVSTEKRAEAFVEKLASLSRELGVPQTLREVN
;
A
#
# COMPACT_ATOMS: atom_id res chain seq x y z
N MET A 1 24.99 16.91 4.45
CA MET A 1 23.88 15.93 4.44
C MET A 1 23.01 16.28 5.64
N GLU A 2 21.72 16.44 5.43
CA GLU A 2 20.78 16.74 6.51
C GLU A 2 20.50 15.48 7.34
N ASN A 3 20.12 15.66 8.61
CA ASN A 3 19.75 14.55 9.48
C ASN A 3 18.37 14.01 9.07
N PHE A 4 18.20 12.70 9.07
CA PHE A 4 16.91 12.06 8.77
C PHE A 4 16.72 10.78 9.58
N VAL A 5 15.48 10.32 9.67
CA VAL A 5 15.11 9.01 10.21
C VAL A 5 14.52 8.17 9.08
N PHE A 6 14.95 6.92 8.98
CA PHE A 6 14.43 5.97 7.99
C PHE A 6 13.98 4.70 8.70
N ASN A 7 12.66 4.41 8.61
CA ASN A 7 12.04 3.21 9.18
C ASN A 7 11.48 2.35 8.06
N THR A 8 11.62 1.03 8.18
CA THR A 8 11.07 0.07 7.22
C THR A 8 10.81 -1.28 7.88
N THR A 9 10.06 -2.14 7.19
CA THR A 9 9.83 -3.54 7.56
C THR A 9 11.15 -4.31 7.55
N PRO A 10 11.48 -5.05 8.63
CA PRO A 10 12.78 -5.72 8.78
C PRO A 10 13.04 -6.83 7.77
N SER A 11 12.00 -7.51 7.29
CA SER A 11 12.13 -8.62 6.33
C SER A 11 11.14 -8.46 5.18
N ILE A 12 11.64 -8.60 3.96
CA ILE A 12 10.86 -8.54 2.72
C ILE A 12 11.16 -9.80 1.92
N VAL A 13 10.11 -10.54 1.55
CA VAL A 13 10.19 -11.74 0.71
C VAL A 13 9.42 -11.50 -0.58
N LEU A 14 10.06 -11.62 -1.73
CA LEU A 14 9.42 -11.64 -3.04
C LEU A 14 9.50 -13.07 -3.58
N GLN A 15 8.38 -13.77 -3.59
CA GLN A 15 8.33 -15.17 -4.02
C GLN A 15 6.96 -15.51 -4.60
N THR A 16 6.90 -15.82 -5.88
CA THR A 16 5.70 -16.38 -6.53
C THR A 16 5.38 -17.75 -5.93
N GLY A 17 4.10 -17.96 -5.56
CA GLY A 17 3.68 -19.14 -4.80
C GLY A 17 4.17 -19.15 -3.35
N GLY A 18 4.62 -18.00 -2.83
CA GLY A 18 5.14 -17.85 -1.48
C GLY A 18 4.10 -18.15 -0.41
N LEU A 19 2.82 -17.90 -0.69
CA LEU A 19 1.74 -18.15 0.25
C LEU A 19 1.59 -19.64 0.58
N ALA A 20 1.84 -20.54 -0.38
CA ALA A 20 1.85 -21.98 -0.14
C ALA A 20 3.04 -22.47 0.70
N LYS A 21 4.02 -21.60 0.95
CA LYS A 21 5.21 -21.87 1.77
C LYS A 21 5.24 -21.01 3.04
N ILE A 22 4.11 -20.41 3.40
CA ILE A 22 4.02 -19.46 4.52
C ILE A 22 4.50 -20.04 5.85
N ALA A 23 4.27 -21.34 6.09
CA ALA A 23 4.72 -22.01 7.29
C ALA A 23 6.26 -22.06 7.39
N ASP A 24 6.95 -22.31 6.27
CA ASP A 24 8.41 -22.33 6.20
C ASP A 24 8.98 -20.92 6.33
N ILE A 25 8.33 -19.94 5.65
CA ILE A 25 8.79 -18.54 5.57
C ILE A 25 8.57 -17.81 6.90
N ALA A 26 7.38 -17.93 7.47
CA ALA A 26 6.94 -17.09 8.60
C ALA A 26 6.36 -17.87 9.78
N GLY A 27 6.21 -19.19 9.71
CA GLY A 27 5.57 -19.98 10.75
C GLY A 27 6.26 -19.85 12.12
N ARG A 28 7.59 -19.80 12.15
CA ARG A 28 8.35 -19.59 13.39
C ARG A 28 8.08 -18.22 14.01
N LEU A 29 7.92 -17.19 13.20
CA LEU A 29 7.61 -15.82 13.63
C LEU A 29 6.17 -15.73 14.16
N LEU A 30 5.21 -16.31 13.43
CA LEU A 30 3.79 -16.24 13.76
C LEU A 30 3.42 -17.11 14.98
N GLY A 31 4.20 -18.17 15.26
CA GLY A 31 3.97 -19.08 16.38
C GLY A 31 2.89 -20.12 16.09
N LYS A 32 2.20 -20.60 17.13
CA LYS A 32 1.34 -21.80 17.06
C LYS A 32 -0.15 -21.51 16.87
N ARG A 33 -0.60 -20.29 17.05
CA ARG A 33 -2.00 -19.87 16.85
C ARG A 33 -2.03 -18.58 16.03
N VAL A 34 -2.52 -18.67 14.80
CA VAL A 34 -2.48 -17.58 13.83
C VAL A 34 -3.89 -17.13 13.48
N VAL A 35 -4.14 -15.84 13.54
CA VAL A 35 -5.32 -15.21 12.95
C VAL A 35 -4.98 -14.71 11.57
N ILE A 36 -5.67 -15.23 10.54
CA ILE A 36 -5.62 -14.72 9.17
C ILE A 36 -6.67 -13.64 9.03
N VAL A 37 -6.25 -12.46 8.57
CA VAL A 37 -7.12 -11.28 8.37
C VAL A 37 -7.30 -11.01 6.88
N THR A 38 -8.54 -10.89 6.42
CA THR A 38 -8.88 -10.70 5.02
C THR A 38 -10.29 -10.09 4.85
N ASP A 39 -10.78 -10.07 3.62
CA ASP A 39 -12.17 -9.76 3.29
C ASP A 39 -12.90 -10.97 2.68
N LYS A 40 -14.25 -10.89 2.68
CA LYS A 40 -15.12 -11.97 2.15
C LYS A 40 -14.88 -12.26 0.67
N GLY A 41 -14.50 -11.25 -0.11
CA GLY A 41 -14.23 -11.39 -1.53
C GLY A 41 -13.04 -12.31 -1.78
N LEU A 42 -11.92 -12.02 -1.14
CA LEU A 42 -10.70 -12.81 -1.26
C LEU A 42 -10.87 -14.22 -0.71
N ARG A 43 -11.59 -14.37 0.40
CA ARG A 43 -11.93 -15.68 0.95
C ARG A 43 -12.75 -16.52 -0.02
N LYS A 44 -13.79 -15.93 -0.63
CA LYS A 44 -14.64 -16.61 -1.62
C LYS A 44 -13.88 -17.05 -2.86
N LEU A 45 -12.83 -16.33 -3.24
CA LEU A 45 -11.95 -16.68 -4.35
C LEU A 45 -10.96 -17.81 -4.03
N GLY A 46 -10.90 -18.31 -2.78
CA GLY A 46 -9.98 -19.36 -2.37
C GLY A 46 -8.51 -18.92 -2.27
N LEU A 47 -8.23 -17.60 -2.30
CA LEU A 47 -6.87 -17.07 -2.28
C LEU A 47 -6.10 -17.38 -0.98
N LEU A 48 -6.81 -17.71 0.09
CA LEU A 48 -6.23 -18.03 1.39
C LEU A 48 -5.88 -19.51 1.53
N ASP A 49 -6.50 -20.39 0.72
CA ASP A 49 -6.40 -21.83 0.90
C ASP A 49 -4.96 -22.35 0.92
N PRO A 50 -4.03 -21.84 0.07
CA PRO A 50 -2.62 -22.24 0.14
C PRO A 50 -1.97 -21.95 1.50
N ALA A 51 -2.30 -20.79 2.11
CA ALA A 51 -1.76 -20.42 3.42
C ALA A 51 -2.36 -21.28 4.53
N ILE A 52 -3.66 -21.49 4.52
CA ILE A 52 -4.38 -22.29 5.51
C ILE A 52 -3.79 -23.71 5.52
N ASN A 53 -3.73 -24.34 4.34
CA ASN A 53 -3.19 -25.69 4.19
C ASN A 53 -1.74 -25.79 4.67
N ALA A 54 -0.89 -24.83 4.33
CA ALA A 54 0.52 -24.83 4.72
C ALA A 54 0.70 -24.68 6.24
N LEU A 55 -0.09 -23.81 6.88
CA LEU A 55 -0.03 -23.61 8.33
C LEU A 55 -0.57 -24.81 9.09
N GLU A 56 -1.71 -25.37 8.68
CA GLU A 56 -2.30 -26.56 9.32
C GLU A 56 -1.41 -27.79 9.19
N GLN A 57 -0.75 -28.00 8.04
CA GLN A 57 0.23 -29.08 7.84
C GLN A 57 1.48 -28.94 8.73
N ALA A 58 1.77 -27.73 9.20
CA ALA A 58 2.85 -27.45 10.15
C ALA A 58 2.40 -27.45 11.63
N ASP A 59 1.21 -27.99 11.93
CA ASP A 59 0.61 -28.01 13.28
C ASP A 59 0.47 -26.58 13.88
N ILE A 60 0.08 -25.60 13.04
CA ILE A 60 -0.25 -24.25 13.44
C ILE A 60 -1.76 -24.09 13.34
N ALA A 61 -2.40 -23.80 14.48
CA ALA A 61 -3.84 -23.57 14.53
C ALA A 61 -4.21 -22.24 13.86
N VAL A 62 -5.18 -22.30 12.94
CA VAL A 62 -5.61 -21.14 12.15
C VAL A 62 -7.03 -20.74 12.54
N SER A 63 -7.26 -19.44 12.70
CA SER A 63 -8.58 -18.84 12.74
C SER A 63 -8.66 -17.71 11.70
N ILE A 64 -9.83 -17.49 11.11
CA ILE A 64 -9.99 -16.57 9.99
C ILE A 64 -10.96 -15.46 10.40
N PHE A 65 -10.51 -14.21 10.22
CA PHE A 65 -11.35 -13.01 10.29
C PHE A 65 -11.47 -12.44 8.87
N ASP A 66 -12.65 -12.57 8.26
CA ASP A 66 -12.92 -12.18 6.86
C ASP A 66 -13.94 -11.03 6.72
N ASP A 67 -14.24 -10.32 7.81
CA ASP A 67 -15.23 -9.25 7.84
C ASP A 67 -14.65 -7.84 7.62
N VAL A 68 -13.41 -7.74 7.11
CA VAL A 68 -12.82 -6.43 6.81
C VAL A 68 -13.60 -5.76 5.68
N GLN A 69 -13.97 -4.51 5.90
CA GLN A 69 -14.66 -3.67 4.93
C GLN A 69 -13.68 -2.73 4.22
N ALA A 70 -14.01 -2.32 3.00
CA ALA A 70 -13.35 -1.19 2.38
C ALA A 70 -13.56 0.06 3.25
N ASP A 71 -12.53 0.93 3.34
CA ASP A 71 -12.59 2.08 4.27
C ASP A 71 -12.98 1.68 5.71
N PRO A 72 -12.19 0.83 6.37
CA PRO A 72 -12.62 0.07 7.53
C PRO A 72 -13.02 0.96 8.70
N PRO A 73 -14.20 0.73 9.30
CA PRO A 73 -14.63 1.43 10.51
C PRO A 73 -13.91 0.92 11.75
N GLU A 74 -13.93 1.70 12.83
CA GLU A 74 -13.41 1.31 14.15
C GLU A 74 -13.94 -0.05 14.62
N SER A 75 -15.20 -0.35 14.32
CA SER A 75 -15.84 -1.63 14.67
C SER A 75 -15.13 -2.85 14.06
N ASN A 76 -14.53 -2.72 12.85
CA ASN A 76 -13.73 -3.78 12.26
C ASN A 76 -12.47 -4.08 13.08
N VAL A 77 -11.79 -3.02 13.53
CA VAL A 77 -10.58 -3.15 14.36
C VAL A 77 -10.93 -3.80 15.71
N LEU A 78 -11.99 -3.35 16.35
CA LEU A 78 -12.43 -3.88 17.65
C LEU A 78 -12.88 -5.34 17.55
N ALA A 79 -13.64 -5.68 16.52
CA ALA A 79 -14.08 -7.06 16.26
C ALA A 79 -12.88 -7.98 16.02
N LEU A 80 -11.89 -7.53 15.22
CA LEU A 80 -10.67 -8.30 15.00
C LEU A 80 -9.84 -8.42 16.28
N LYS A 81 -9.70 -7.38 17.08
CA LYS A 81 -9.03 -7.44 18.40
C LYS A 81 -9.67 -8.54 19.27
N ASP A 82 -10.99 -8.54 19.38
CA ASP A 82 -11.71 -9.52 20.20
C ASP A 82 -11.55 -10.96 19.64
N HIS A 83 -11.54 -11.11 18.32
CA HIS A 83 -11.26 -12.37 17.64
C HIS A 83 -9.82 -12.87 17.92
N ILE A 84 -8.82 -11.99 17.88
CA ILE A 84 -7.41 -12.28 18.23
C ILE A 84 -7.29 -12.79 19.67
N LEU A 85 -7.96 -12.12 20.61
CA LEU A 85 -7.95 -12.49 22.03
C LEU A 85 -8.66 -13.83 22.26
N ALA A 86 -9.83 -14.05 21.64
CA ALA A 86 -10.58 -15.31 21.77
C ALA A 86 -9.83 -16.51 21.22
N HIS A 87 -9.03 -16.33 20.16
CA HIS A 87 -8.18 -17.38 19.60
C HIS A 87 -6.85 -17.54 20.36
N GLU A 88 -6.58 -16.65 21.32
CA GLU A 88 -5.27 -16.56 22.02
C GLU A 88 -4.11 -16.52 21.00
N ALA A 89 -4.24 -15.69 19.98
CA ALA A 89 -3.32 -15.66 18.85
C ALA A 89 -1.88 -15.34 19.28
N THR A 90 -0.93 -16.06 18.70
CA THR A 90 0.50 -15.81 18.86
C THR A 90 1.07 -14.94 17.76
N GLY A 91 0.34 -14.80 16.64
CA GLY A 91 0.70 -13.95 15.51
C GLY A 91 -0.50 -13.63 14.62
N VAL A 92 -0.36 -12.60 13.82
CA VAL A 92 -1.37 -12.11 12.87
C VAL A 92 -0.80 -12.14 11.45
N LEU A 93 -1.54 -12.72 10.52
CA LEU A 93 -1.22 -12.78 9.10
C LEU A 93 -2.32 -12.07 8.32
N ALA A 94 -2.05 -10.90 7.75
CA ALA A 94 -3.03 -10.26 6.87
C ALA A 94 -2.73 -10.59 5.40
N ILE A 95 -3.76 -11.06 4.69
CA ILE A 95 -3.74 -11.32 3.25
C ILE A 95 -4.83 -10.47 2.63
N GLY A 96 -4.46 -9.39 1.92
CA GLY A 96 -5.46 -8.47 1.39
C GLY A 96 -4.90 -7.17 0.86
N GLY A 97 -5.79 -6.24 0.55
CA GLY A 97 -5.45 -4.86 0.21
C GLY A 97 -5.12 -4.01 1.44
N GLY A 98 -4.96 -2.71 1.24
CA GLY A 98 -4.63 -1.75 2.31
C GLY A 98 -5.56 -1.85 3.52
N SER A 99 -6.87 -1.97 3.31
CA SER A 99 -7.86 -2.06 4.41
C SER A 99 -7.61 -3.24 5.34
N SER A 100 -7.37 -4.44 4.79
CA SER A 100 -7.09 -5.64 5.59
C SER A 100 -5.79 -5.49 6.38
N MET A 101 -4.76 -4.92 5.75
CA MET A 101 -3.48 -4.70 6.38
C MET A 101 -3.55 -3.64 7.49
N ASP A 102 -4.27 -2.54 7.24
CA ASP A 102 -4.43 -1.44 8.19
C ASP A 102 -5.20 -1.89 9.46
N VAL A 103 -6.30 -2.65 9.29
CA VAL A 103 -7.04 -3.24 10.40
C VAL A 103 -6.16 -4.21 11.20
N ALA A 104 -5.39 -5.05 10.51
CA ALA A 104 -4.50 -6.02 11.15
C ALA A 104 -3.40 -5.36 11.97
N LYS A 105 -2.77 -4.28 11.46
CA LYS A 105 -1.75 -3.50 12.17
C LYS A 105 -2.25 -3.00 13.51
N VAL A 106 -3.40 -2.32 13.48
CA VAL A 106 -3.98 -1.70 14.69
C VAL A 106 -4.51 -2.75 15.65
N ALA A 107 -5.21 -3.78 15.15
CA ALA A 107 -5.73 -4.84 16.00
C ALA A 107 -4.61 -5.65 16.67
N ALA A 108 -3.52 -5.98 15.95
CA ALA A 108 -2.35 -6.65 16.51
C ALA A 108 -1.68 -5.81 17.62
N LEU A 109 -1.67 -4.48 17.46
CA LEU A 109 -1.15 -3.56 18.47
C LEU A 109 -2.04 -3.56 19.71
N ILE A 110 -3.31 -3.22 19.59
CA ILE A 110 -4.20 -3.04 20.75
C ILE A 110 -4.56 -4.35 21.46
N ALA A 111 -4.56 -5.48 20.74
CA ALA A 111 -4.76 -6.80 21.36
C ALA A 111 -3.62 -7.17 22.31
N LYS A 112 -2.38 -6.74 22.01
CA LYS A 112 -1.20 -7.04 22.83
C LYS A 112 -0.93 -5.99 23.88
N SER A 113 -1.04 -4.71 23.54
CA SER A 113 -0.73 -3.59 24.44
C SER A 113 -1.84 -3.31 25.45
N GLY A 114 -3.11 -3.62 25.11
CA GLY A 114 -4.27 -3.24 25.91
C GLY A 114 -4.67 -1.76 25.76
N GLU A 115 -4.03 -1.01 24.87
CA GLU A 115 -4.40 0.38 24.54
C GLU A 115 -5.76 0.43 23.87
N THR A 116 -6.47 1.55 24.00
CA THR A 116 -7.71 1.79 23.26
C THR A 116 -7.43 2.52 21.94
N LEU A 117 -8.37 2.48 20.99
CA LEU A 117 -8.23 3.22 19.74
C LEU A 117 -8.02 4.72 19.98
N ASN A 118 -8.73 5.30 20.94
CA ASN A 118 -8.63 6.73 21.25
C ASN A 118 -7.22 7.11 21.79
N ASP A 119 -6.54 6.18 22.43
CA ASP A 119 -5.21 6.42 23.02
C ASP A 119 -4.09 6.42 21.97
N ILE A 120 -4.33 5.90 20.77
CA ILE A 120 -3.29 5.66 19.76
C ILE A 120 -3.42 6.50 18.48
N TYR A 121 -4.55 7.22 18.28
CA TYR A 121 -4.69 8.10 17.12
C TYR A 121 -3.68 9.24 17.14
N GLY A 122 -3.03 9.46 15.99
CA GLY A 122 -2.02 10.49 15.79
C GLY A 122 -0.64 9.91 15.49
N VAL A 123 0.40 10.72 15.69
CA VAL A 123 1.77 10.39 15.29
C VAL A 123 2.61 10.07 16.52
N ASN A 124 3.21 8.87 16.56
CA ASN A 124 4.09 8.38 17.64
C ASN A 124 3.46 8.40 19.04
N ILE A 125 2.14 8.14 19.14
CA ILE A 125 1.41 8.13 20.41
C ILE A 125 1.34 6.72 21.00
N ALA A 126 1.17 5.69 20.15
CA ALA A 126 1.11 4.30 20.58
C ALA A 126 2.38 3.87 21.34
N ARG A 127 2.21 3.08 22.40
CA ARG A 127 3.28 2.62 23.30
C ARG A 127 3.66 1.17 23.06
N GLY A 128 2.72 0.36 22.55
CA GLY A 128 2.93 -1.06 22.27
C GLY A 128 3.14 -1.93 23.51
N PRO A 129 3.67 -3.13 23.35
CA PRO A 129 4.06 -3.77 22.09
C PRO A 129 2.87 -4.26 21.26
N ARG A 130 3.12 -4.76 20.04
CA ARG A 130 2.16 -5.52 19.24
C ARG A 130 2.47 -7.02 19.17
N LEU A 131 1.51 -7.81 18.67
CA LEU A 131 1.75 -9.20 18.28
C LEU A 131 2.66 -9.27 17.04
N PRO A 132 3.38 -10.39 16.81
CA PRO A 132 4.03 -10.69 15.54
C PRO A 132 3.06 -10.50 14.38
N LEU A 133 3.52 -9.82 13.32
CA LEU A 133 2.68 -9.41 12.21
C LEU A 133 3.37 -9.66 10.87
N VAL A 134 2.68 -10.38 10.00
CA VAL A 134 3.09 -10.62 8.61
C VAL A 134 2.01 -10.06 7.68
N LEU A 135 2.42 -9.28 6.68
CA LEU A 135 1.51 -8.67 5.72
C LEU A 135 1.79 -9.18 4.31
N VAL A 136 0.74 -9.55 3.60
CA VAL A 136 0.76 -10.10 2.25
C VAL A 136 -0.21 -9.31 1.37
N PRO A 137 0.27 -8.35 0.57
CA PRO A 137 -0.59 -7.54 -0.27
C PRO A 137 -1.17 -8.34 -1.44
N THR A 138 -2.43 -8.11 -1.76
CA THR A 138 -3.12 -8.62 -2.95
C THR A 138 -3.34 -7.55 -4.01
N THR A 139 -2.90 -6.32 -3.74
CA THR A 139 -2.92 -5.16 -4.65
C THR A 139 -1.55 -4.50 -4.69
N ALA A 140 -1.16 -3.98 -5.83
CA ALA A 140 0.07 -3.21 -6.02
C ALA A 140 -0.28 -1.71 -6.03
N GLY A 141 -0.42 -1.10 -4.86
CA GLY A 141 -0.88 0.29 -4.75
C GLY A 141 -0.46 0.98 -3.47
N THR A 142 -1.03 0.56 -2.34
CA THR A 142 -0.94 1.29 -1.07
C THR A 142 0.42 1.21 -0.38
N GLY A 143 1.22 0.16 -0.63
CA GLY A 143 2.45 -0.10 0.11
C GLY A 143 2.25 -0.27 1.62
N SER A 144 1.02 -0.59 2.07
CA SER A 144 0.70 -0.69 3.51
C SER A 144 1.56 -1.73 4.22
N GLU A 145 2.04 -2.75 3.50
CA GLU A 145 2.92 -3.80 4.02
C GLU A 145 4.32 -3.31 4.48
N VAL A 146 4.67 -2.07 4.16
CA VAL A 146 5.97 -1.48 4.55
C VAL A 146 5.83 -0.09 5.17
N THR A 147 4.62 0.32 5.54
CA THR A 147 4.38 1.64 6.12
C THR A 147 4.03 1.58 7.61
N PRO A 148 4.45 2.56 8.41
CA PRO A 148 4.09 2.71 9.80
C PRO A 148 2.70 3.37 9.98
N ILE A 149 1.83 3.29 8.98
CA ILE A 149 0.58 4.05 8.89
C ILE A 149 -0.60 3.08 8.81
N SER A 150 -1.68 3.40 9.49
CA SER A 150 -3.00 2.80 9.34
C SER A 150 -4.06 3.89 9.35
N ILE A 151 -5.01 3.81 8.42
CA ILE A 151 -6.11 4.76 8.29
C ILE A 151 -7.43 4.05 8.61
N ILE A 152 -8.13 4.55 9.63
CA ILE A 152 -9.41 4.00 10.11
C ILE A 152 -10.50 5.05 9.96
N THR A 153 -11.69 4.61 9.57
CA THR A 153 -12.87 5.47 9.46
C THR A 153 -13.53 5.60 10.83
N THR A 154 -13.67 6.82 11.31
CA THR A 154 -14.33 7.17 12.57
C THR A 154 -15.61 7.96 12.31
N GLY A 155 -16.59 7.83 13.19
CA GLY A 155 -17.88 8.48 12.98
C GLY A 155 -18.53 8.10 11.67
N ALA A 156 -19.11 9.08 10.95
CA ALA A 156 -19.80 8.84 9.69
C ALA A 156 -18.87 8.69 8.47
N SER A 157 -17.76 9.46 8.43
CA SER A 157 -16.86 9.50 7.26
C SER A 157 -15.49 10.10 7.54
N GLU A 158 -15.15 10.40 8.78
CA GLU A 158 -13.85 10.98 9.13
C GLU A 158 -12.76 9.90 9.05
N LYS A 159 -11.63 10.24 8.44
CA LYS A 159 -10.45 9.37 8.38
C LYS A 159 -9.46 9.78 9.47
N LYS A 160 -9.16 8.87 10.39
CA LYS A 160 -8.12 9.07 11.41
C LYS A 160 -6.95 8.12 11.18
N GLY A 161 -5.75 8.67 11.34
CA GLY A 161 -4.50 7.92 11.20
C GLY A 161 -3.91 7.51 12.54
N VAL A 162 -3.39 6.30 12.58
CA VAL A 162 -2.39 5.87 13.56
C VAL A 162 -1.07 5.78 12.83
N VAL A 163 -0.09 6.56 13.26
CA VAL A 163 1.25 6.60 12.66
C VAL A 163 2.28 6.27 13.73
N SER A 164 2.89 5.10 13.65
CA SER A 164 3.89 4.66 14.62
C SER A 164 4.80 3.59 14.02
N PRO A 165 6.12 3.60 14.27
CA PRO A 165 7.00 2.50 13.89
C PRO A 165 6.56 1.13 14.40
N LEU A 166 5.75 1.08 15.47
CA LEU A 166 5.15 -0.14 16.00
C LEU A 166 4.17 -0.82 15.02
N LEU A 167 3.63 -0.10 14.03
CA LEU A 167 2.74 -0.65 13.01
C LEU A 167 3.49 -1.31 11.85
N LEU A 168 4.80 -1.09 11.70
CA LEU A 168 5.59 -1.81 10.71
C LEU A 168 5.51 -3.31 11.00
N PRO A 169 5.15 -4.15 10.01
CA PRO A 169 5.14 -5.59 10.21
C PRO A 169 6.56 -6.12 10.42
N ASP A 170 6.68 -7.33 10.96
CA ASP A 170 7.96 -8.02 11.06
C ASP A 170 8.41 -8.55 9.69
N MET A 171 7.44 -8.84 8.82
CA MET A 171 7.70 -9.35 7.47
C MET A 171 6.61 -8.92 6.49
N ALA A 172 7.03 -8.53 5.29
CA ALA A 172 6.17 -8.38 4.11
C ALA A 172 6.48 -9.49 3.10
N ILE A 173 5.44 -10.13 2.56
CA ILE A 173 5.58 -11.18 1.55
C ILE A 173 4.85 -10.75 0.28
N LEU A 174 5.58 -10.62 -0.80
CA LEU A 174 5.08 -10.28 -2.11
C LEU A 174 4.93 -11.56 -2.94
N ASP A 175 3.70 -11.93 -3.26
CA ASP A 175 3.35 -13.08 -4.08
C ASP A 175 2.54 -12.65 -5.30
N ALA A 176 3.15 -12.72 -6.48
CA ALA A 176 2.53 -12.28 -7.73
C ALA A 176 1.24 -13.03 -8.06
N ASP A 177 1.13 -14.31 -7.66
CA ASP A 177 -0.06 -15.13 -7.91
C ASP A 177 -1.33 -14.55 -7.25
N LEU A 178 -1.18 -13.79 -6.16
CA LEU A 178 -2.31 -13.15 -5.48
C LEU A 178 -2.88 -11.94 -6.24
N THR A 179 -2.16 -11.43 -7.23
CA THR A 179 -2.58 -10.26 -8.02
C THR A 179 -3.05 -10.61 -9.43
N VAL A 180 -2.82 -11.84 -9.90
CA VAL A 180 -3.16 -12.29 -11.26
C VAL A 180 -4.66 -12.17 -11.57
N GLY A 181 -5.52 -12.41 -10.57
CA GLY A 181 -6.97 -12.30 -10.71
C GLY A 181 -7.53 -10.88 -10.59
N LEU A 182 -6.69 -9.87 -10.36
CA LEU A 182 -7.15 -8.50 -10.17
C LEU A 182 -7.73 -7.93 -11.48
N PRO A 183 -8.93 -7.29 -11.44
CA PRO A 183 -9.48 -6.63 -12.62
C PRO A 183 -8.55 -5.52 -13.15
N ALA A 184 -8.54 -5.35 -14.48
CA ALA A 184 -7.71 -4.34 -15.15
C ALA A 184 -7.91 -2.93 -14.60
N ALA A 185 -9.16 -2.52 -14.34
CA ALA A 185 -9.48 -1.21 -13.76
C ALA A 185 -8.90 -1.02 -12.35
N VAL A 186 -8.92 -2.07 -11.52
CA VAL A 186 -8.31 -2.02 -10.18
C VAL A 186 -6.79 -1.97 -10.30
N THR A 187 -6.21 -2.79 -11.18
CA THR A 187 -4.76 -2.79 -11.45
C THR A 187 -4.28 -1.40 -11.91
N ALA A 188 -5.04 -0.74 -12.81
CA ALA A 188 -4.72 0.59 -13.30
C ALA A 188 -4.77 1.64 -12.19
N ALA A 189 -5.87 1.68 -11.43
CA ALA A 189 -6.05 2.65 -10.36
C ALA A 189 -5.00 2.50 -9.25
N THR A 190 -4.73 1.27 -8.79
CA THR A 190 -3.74 1.01 -7.75
C THR A 190 -2.31 1.23 -8.24
N GLY A 191 -2.02 0.87 -9.50
CA GLY A 191 -0.70 1.11 -10.09
C GLY A 191 -0.39 2.61 -10.25
N ILE A 192 -1.37 3.43 -10.65
CA ILE A 192 -1.20 4.89 -10.67
C ILE A 192 -1.05 5.43 -9.25
N ASP A 193 -1.79 4.91 -8.27
CA ASP A 193 -1.66 5.27 -6.85
C ASP A 193 -0.22 5.06 -6.34
N ALA A 194 0.37 3.90 -6.64
CA ALA A 194 1.77 3.64 -6.32
C ALA A 194 2.74 4.62 -7.02
N MET A 195 2.44 5.02 -8.26
CA MET A 195 3.23 6.07 -8.95
C MET A 195 3.07 7.43 -8.25
N VAL A 196 1.87 7.78 -7.79
CA VAL A 196 1.63 9.01 -7.01
C VAL A 196 2.45 8.98 -5.73
N HIS A 197 2.43 7.88 -4.97
CA HIS A 197 3.25 7.71 -3.78
C HIS A 197 4.74 8.01 -4.05
N ALA A 198 5.28 7.42 -5.10
CA ALA A 198 6.69 7.60 -5.47
C ALA A 198 6.99 9.06 -5.92
N ILE A 199 6.13 9.66 -6.76
CA ILE A 199 6.31 11.04 -7.23
C ILE A 199 6.24 12.02 -6.07
N GLU A 200 5.23 11.91 -5.20
CA GLU A 200 5.07 12.81 -4.05
C GLU A 200 6.19 12.62 -3.02
N ALA A 201 6.60 11.38 -2.74
CA ALA A 201 7.72 11.11 -1.85
C ALA A 201 9.03 11.70 -2.37
N TYR A 202 9.30 11.58 -3.67
CA TYR A 202 10.50 12.17 -4.29
C TYR A 202 10.49 13.70 -4.22
N ALA A 203 9.33 14.31 -4.51
CA ALA A 203 9.16 15.75 -4.57
C ALA A 203 8.83 16.40 -3.22
N SER A 204 8.68 15.63 -2.16
CA SER A 204 8.25 16.11 -0.84
C SER A 204 9.18 17.21 -0.31
N ALA A 205 8.58 18.29 0.18
CA ALA A 205 9.27 19.38 0.88
C ALA A 205 9.48 19.10 2.39
N SER A 206 9.20 17.87 2.84
CA SER A 206 9.41 17.46 4.23
C SER A 206 10.88 17.56 4.62
N ALA A 207 11.15 17.98 5.85
CA ALA A 207 12.50 17.97 6.43
C ALA A 207 13.11 16.55 6.49
N ASN A 208 12.27 15.50 6.45
CA ASN A 208 12.73 14.11 6.41
C ASN A 208 12.88 13.55 4.98
N ASN A 209 12.70 14.36 3.92
CA ASN A 209 13.05 13.93 2.56
C ASN A 209 14.55 13.63 2.52
N ASN A 210 14.91 12.43 2.10
CA ASN A 210 16.27 11.93 2.25
C ASN A 210 16.72 11.10 1.04
N PRO A 211 18.04 10.88 0.85
CA PRO A 211 18.57 10.17 -0.30
C PRO A 211 18.06 8.74 -0.45
N LEU A 212 17.74 8.04 0.67
CA LEU A 212 17.22 6.67 0.63
C LEU A 212 15.80 6.66 0.05
N SER A 213 14.90 7.51 0.58
CA SER A 213 13.53 7.61 0.06
C SER A 213 13.49 8.08 -1.40
N ARG A 214 14.35 9.01 -1.80
CA ARG A 214 14.46 9.45 -3.20
C ARG A 214 14.95 8.33 -4.13
N SER A 215 15.93 7.55 -3.71
CA SER A 215 16.42 6.39 -4.48
C SER A 215 15.33 5.33 -4.65
N LEU A 216 14.61 4.99 -3.57
CA LEU A 216 13.50 4.05 -3.60
C LEU A 216 12.36 4.53 -4.51
N ALA A 217 11.99 5.81 -4.44
CA ALA A 217 10.98 6.41 -5.29
C ALA A 217 11.34 6.30 -6.79
N ARG A 218 12.60 6.55 -7.16
CA ARG A 218 13.06 6.40 -8.55
C ARG A 218 12.99 4.94 -9.02
N ASN A 219 13.47 4.00 -8.21
CA ASN A 219 13.38 2.57 -8.54
C ASN A 219 11.92 2.11 -8.65
N ALA A 220 11.03 2.59 -7.77
CA ALA A 220 9.61 2.35 -7.86
C ALA A 220 9.03 2.83 -9.20
N LEU A 221 9.35 4.06 -9.60
CA LEU A 221 8.88 4.65 -10.85
C LEU A 221 9.37 3.89 -12.09
N GLN A 222 10.61 3.39 -12.09
CA GLN A 222 11.13 2.55 -13.17
C GLN A 222 10.37 1.23 -13.30
N LEU A 223 10.12 0.54 -12.20
CA LEU A 223 9.36 -0.71 -12.19
C LEU A 223 7.91 -0.50 -12.59
N LEU A 224 7.24 0.47 -12.00
CA LEU A 224 5.83 0.78 -12.26
C LEU A 224 5.64 1.27 -13.71
N GLY A 225 6.45 2.22 -14.17
CA GLY A 225 6.35 2.78 -15.51
C GLY A 225 6.54 1.74 -16.62
N SER A 226 7.49 0.82 -16.42
CA SER A 226 7.81 -0.23 -17.39
C SER A 226 6.77 -1.36 -17.44
N ASN A 227 6.02 -1.59 -16.35
CA ASN A 227 5.20 -2.80 -16.23
C ASN A 227 3.69 -2.55 -16.12
N ILE A 228 3.23 -1.31 -15.82
CA ILE A 228 1.81 -1.03 -15.58
C ILE A 228 0.93 -1.38 -16.78
N ARG A 229 1.37 -1.08 -18.02
CA ARG A 229 0.63 -1.43 -19.23
C ARG A 229 0.47 -2.94 -19.36
N THR A 230 1.56 -3.68 -19.22
CA THR A 230 1.52 -5.14 -19.27
C THR A 230 0.62 -5.70 -18.18
N ALA A 231 0.74 -5.24 -16.94
CA ALA A 231 -0.08 -5.71 -15.83
C ALA A 231 -1.58 -5.44 -16.02
N VAL A 232 -1.95 -4.34 -16.72
CA VAL A 232 -3.35 -3.98 -16.98
C VAL A 232 -3.91 -4.75 -18.18
N PHE A 233 -3.18 -4.84 -19.30
CA PHE A 233 -3.68 -5.41 -20.54
C PHE A 233 -3.38 -6.91 -20.70
N ASP A 234 -2.36 -7.42 -20.02
CA ASP A 234 -2.02 -8.85 -19.88
C ASP A 234 -1.92 -9.22 -18.39
N GLY A 235 -3.07 -9.25 -17.71
CA GLY A 235 -3.17 -9.47 -16.28
C GLY A 235 -2.64 -10.83 -15.79
N GLN A 236 -2.38 -11.78 -16.70
CA GLN A 236 -1.81 -13.09 -16.40
C GLN A 236 -0.26 -13.07 -16.36
N ASN A 237 0.37 -11.99 -16.76
CA ASN A 237 1.82 -11.84 -16.79
C ASN A 237 2.39 -11.70 -15.37
N ARG A 238 2.88 -12.81 -14.82
CA ARG A 238 3.41 -12.87 -13.44
C ARG A 238 4.61 -11.97 -13.23
N ASP A 239 5.47 -11.83 -14.22
CA ASP A 239 6.67 -10.98 -14.10
C ASP A 239 6.26 -9.50 -13.97
N ALA A 240 5.30 -9.06 -14.79
CA ALA A 240 4.76 -7.71 -14.67
C ALA A 240 4.04 -7.51 -13.33
N ARG A 241 3.26 -8.49 -12.85
CA ARG A 241 2.61 -8.46 -11.54
C ARG A 241 3.62 -8.38 -10.39
N ALA A 242 4.69 -9.16 -10.44
CA ALA A 242 5.77 -9.12 -9.44
C ALA A 242 6.48 -7.76 -9.46
N ALA A 243 6.77 -7.21 -10.63
CA ALA A 243 7.37 -5.89 -10.78
C ALA A 243 6.47 -4.78 -10.22
N MET A 244 5.14 -4.86 -10.45
CA MET A 244 4.17 -3.91 -9.89
C MET A 244 4.13 -4.01 -8.36
N LEU A 245 4.11 -5.20 -7.78
CA LEU A 245 4.16 -5.39 -6.32
C LEU A 245 5.44 -4.81 -5.73
N LEU A 246 6.60 -5.13 -6.31
CA LEU A 246 7.87 -4.60 -5.84
C LEU A 246 7.93 -3.07 -6.00
N GLY A 247 7.46 -2.53 -7.12
CA GLY A 247 7.37 -1.08 -7.34
C GLY A 247 6.48 -0.40 -6.31
N SER A 248 5.31 -0.98 -6.00
CA SER A 248 4.41 -0.48 -4.95
C SER A 248 5.06 -0.52 -3.56
N LEU A 249 5.75 -1.59 -3.22
CA LEU A 249 6.48 -1.72 -1.96
C LEU A 249 7.57 -0.64 -1.84
N LEU A 250 8.39 -0.44 -2.88
CA LEU A 250 9.44 0.59 -2.88
C LEU A 250 8.86 2.01 -2.77
N ALA A 251 7.72 2.27 -3.43
CA ALA A 251 6.98 3.52 -3.26
C ALA A 251 6.47 3.68 -1.82
N GLY A 252 5.97 2.59 -1.22
CA GLY A 252 5.57 2.51 0.18
C GLY A 252 6.70 2.88 1.14
N GLN A 253 7.87 2.28 0.98
CA GLN A 253 9.07 2.62 1.76
C GLN A 253 9.50 4.08 1.55
N ALA A 254 9.38 4.59 0.33
CA ALA A 254 9.74 5.97 0.03
C ALA A 254 8.83 6.96 0.78
N PHE A 255 7.49 6.82 0.64
CA PHE A 255 6.59 7.78 1.26
C PHE A 255 6.44 7.61 2.78
N ALA A 256 6.66 6.43 3.32
CA ALA A 256 6.73 6.22 4.76
C ALA A 256 7.82 7.08 5.43
N ASN A 257 8.86 7.44 4.69
CA ASN A 257 10.01 8.21 5.15
C ASN A 257 10.11 9.61 4.53
N SER A 258 9.27 9.91 3.54
CA SER A 258 9.18 11.22 2.86
C SER A 258 7.71 11.43 2.47
N PRO A 259 6.91 12.10 3.32
CA PRO A 259 5.44 12.05 3.23
C PRO A 259 4.87 12.51 1.91
N VAL A 260 3.73 11.93 1.54
CA VAL A 260 2.85 12.37 0.45
C VAL A 260 2.36 13.80 0.64
N ALA A 261 1.76 14.40 -0.40
CA ALA A 261 1.46 15.82 -0.44
C ALA A 261 0.05 16.14 -1.00
N ALA A 262 -0.02 17.07 -1.96
CA ALA A 262 -1.29 17.67 -2.41
C ALA A 262 -2.20 16.71 -3.19
N VAL A 263 -1.67 15.71 -3.89
CA VAL A 263 -2.50 14.70 -4.58
C VAL A 263 -3.34 13.96 -3.55
N HIS A 264 -2.70 13.40 -2.52
CA HIS A 264 -3.39 12.71 -1.44
C HIS A 264 -4.32 13.62 -0.64
N ALA A 265 -3.89 14.86 -0.34
CA ALA A 265 -4.70 15.82 0.39
C ALA A 265 -6.02 16.14 -0.32
N LEU A 266 -6.03 16.18 -1.67
CA LEU A 266 -7.24 16.39 -2.46
C LEU A 266 -8.03 15.09 -2.70
N ALA A 267 -7.38 13.94 -2.70
CA ALA A 267 -8.03 12.63 -2.87
C ALA A 267 -8.86 12.22 -1.64
N TYR A 268 -8.40 12.54 -0.43
CA TYR A 268 -9.13 12.17 0.80
C TYR A 268 -10.59 12.65 0.84
N PRO A 269 -10.92 13.93 0.59
CA PRO A 269 -12.32 14.36 0.56
C PRO A 269 -13.13 13.72 -0.59
N ILE A 270 -12.51 13.41 -1.73
CA ILE A 270 -13.18 12.70 -2.82
C ILE A 270 -13.59 11.30 -2.36
N GLY A 271 -12.67 10.55 -1.77
CA GLY A 271 -12.98 9.23 -1.21
C GLY A 271 -13.98 9.28 -0.06
N GLY A 272 -13.83 10.23 0.87
CA GLY A 272 -14.67 10.35 2.06
C GLY A 272 -16.11 10.76 1.77
N HIS A 273 -16.33 11.71 0.85
CA HIS A 273 -17.67 12.23 0.55
C HIS A 273 -18.38 11.47 -0.57
N PHE A 274 -17.65 10.99 -1.56
CA PHE A 274 -18.25 10.38 -2.75
C PHE A 274 -18.01 8.87 -2.85
N HIS A 275 -17.32 8.28 -1.86
CA HIS A 275 -16.98 6.85 -1.81
C HIS A 275 -16.23 6.34 -3.04
N VAL A 276 -15.45 7.24 -3.68
CA VAL A 276 -14.57 6.87 -4.78
C VAL A 276 -13.37 6.12 -4.22
N PRO A 277 -13.00 4.95 -4.75
CA PRO A 277 -11.83 4.19 -4.27
C PRO A 277 -10.56 5.04 -4.23
N HIS A 278 -9.71 4.84 -3.20
CA HIS A 278 -8.56 5.69 -2.91
C HIS A 278 -7.62 5.88 -4.11
N GLY A 279 -7.17 4.79 -4.73
CA GLY A 279 -6.26 4.89 -5.90
C GLY A 279 -6.90 5.60 -7.10
N LEU A 280 -8.23 5.43 -7.29
CA LEU A 280 -8.95 6.18 -8.32
C LEU A 280 -9.04 7.67 -7.99
N SER A 281 -9.28 8.02 -6.73
CA SER A 281 -9.30 9.43 -6.27
C SER A 281 -7.96 10.11 -6.53
N ASN A 282 -6.84 9.44 -6.24
CA ASN A 282 -5.50 9.94 -6.52
C ASN A 282 -5.26 10.09 -8.04
N ALA A 283 -5.66 9.11 -8.85
CA ALA A 283 -5.49 9.16 -10.30
C ALA A 283 -6.26 10.33 -10.94
N LEU A 284 -7.47 10.63 -10.46
CA LEU A 284 -8.30 11.75 -10.93
C LEU A 284 -7.64 13.12 -10.75
N VAL A 285 -6.92 13.34 -9.66
CA VAL A 285 -6.35 14.66 -9.34
C VAL A 285 -4.87 14.77 -9.71
N LEU A 286 -4.17 13.66 -9.98
CA LEU A 286 -2.73 13.62 -10.22
C LEU A 286 -2.25 14.70 -11.21
N ALA A 287 -2.71 14.65 -12.45
CA ALA A 287 -2.22 15.54 -13.51
C ALA A 287 -2.52 17.02 -13.20
N HIS A 288 -3.66 17.29 -12.57
CA HIS A 288 -4.06 18.65 -12.17
C HIS A 288 -3.12 19.22 -11.11
N VAL A 289 -2.81 18.42 -10.08
CA VAL A 289 -1.88 18.82 -9.00
C VAL A 289 -0.47 19.01 -9.55
N LEU A 290 0.00 18.09 -10.39
CA LEU A 290 1.35 18.22 -10.96
C LEU A 290 1.47 19.48 -11.83
N ARG A 291 0.45 19.81 -12.66
CA ARG A 291 0.43 21.06 -13.43
C ARG A 291 0.47 22.31 -12.52
N PHE A 292 -0.31 22.28 -11.43
CA PHE A 292 -0.30 23.37 -10.45
C PHE A 292 1.09 23.55 -9.82
N ASN A 293 1.81 22.45 -9.57
CA ASN A 293 3.13 22.47 -8.95
C ASN A 293 4.27 22.83 -9.91
N LEU A 294 4.09 22.71 -11.25
CA LEU A 294 5.16 22.96 -12.24
C LEU A 294 5.99 24.23 -11.98
N PRO A 295 5.41 25.40 -11.64
CA PRO A 295 6.21 26.61 -11.43
C PRO A 295 7.28 26.50 -10.35
N LYS A 296 7.12 25.56 -9.41
CA LYS A 296 8.05 25.35 -8.28
C LYS A 296 8.78 24.00 -8.32
N ALA A 297 8.17 22.98 -8.92
CA ALA A 297 8.66 21.61 -8.89
C ALA A 297 9.18 21.09 -10.25
N SER A 298 9.22 21.91 -11.31
CA SER A 298 9.62 21.47 -12.65
C SER A 298 10.98 20.80 -12.68
N HIS A 299 11.97 21.32 -11.96
CA HIS A 299 13.30 20.70 -11.90
C HIS A 299 13.25 19.28 -11.30
N ILE A 300 12.43 19.09 -10.25
CA ILE A 300 12.27 17.76 -9.59
C ILE A 300 11.56 16.78 -10.52
N TYR A 301 10.48 17.21 -11.18
CA TYR A 301 9.76 16.37 -12.13
C TYR A 301 10.60 16.01 -13.36
N ALA A 302 11.46 16.92 -13.83
CA ALA A 302 12.39 16.64 -14.90
C ALA A 302 13.43 15.56 -14.54
N GLU A 303 13.85 15.47 -13.27
CA GLU A 303 14.79 14.46 -12.77
C GLU A 303 14.22 13.04 -12.88
N ILE A 304 12.93 12.84 -12.54
CA ILE A 304 12.28 11.52 -12.49
C ILE A 304 11.54 11.15 -13.78
N ALA A 305 11.43 12.06 -14.71
CA ALA A 305 10.63 11.86 -15.93
C ALA A 305 11.06 10.63 -16.74
N ALA A 306 12.37 10.44 -16.89
CA ALA A 306 12.93 9.31 -17.63
C ALA A 306 12.86 7.98 -16.86
N ASP A 307 12.66 8.00 -15.56
CA ASP A 307 12.45 6.80 -14.77
C ASP A 307 11.08 6.14 -15.11
N VAL A 308 10.07 6.94 -15.45
CA VAL A 308 8.75 6.45 -15.89
C VAL A 308 8.67 6.29 -17.41
N PHE A 309 9.20 7.25 -18.13
CA PHE A 309 9.16 7.35 -19.60
C PHE A 309 10.57 7.54 -20.14
N PRO A 310 11.30 6.46 -20.45
CA PRO A 310 12.72 6.55 -20.85
C PRO A 310 12.99 7.50 -22.02
N GLU A 311 12.04 7.64 -22.94
CA GLU A 311 12.15 8.54 -24.09
C GLU A 311 12.22 10.02 -23.71
N LEU A 312 11.73 10.38 -22.51
CA LEU A 312 11.86 11.76 -22.01
C LEU A 312 13.30 12.14 -21.65
N GLY A 313 14.21 11.16 -21.55
CA GLY A 313 15.63 11.42 -21.40
C GLY A 313 16.22 12.24 -22.56
N ALA A 314 15.66 12.13 -23.76
CA ALA A 314 16.06 12.89 -24.93
C ALA A 314 15.43 14.30 -25.03
N VAL A 315 14.45 14.62 -24.19
CA VAL A 315 13.79 15.94 -24.14
C VAL A 315 14.65 16.91 -23.31
N SER A 316 14.76 18.17 -23.77
CA SER A 316 15.50 19.18 -23.00
C SER A 316 14.92 19.38 -21.60
N THR A 317 15.76 19.67 -20.63
CA THR A 317 15.37 19.78 -19.22
C THR A 317 14.21 20.77 -19.01
N GLU A 318 14.20 21.86 -19.76
CA GLU A 318 13.19 22.93 -19.66
C GLU A 318 11.77 22.45 -20.04
N LYS A 319 11.67 21.49 -20.99
CA LYS A 319 10.40 20.95 -21.48
C LYS A 319 10.04 19.59 -20.86
N ARG A 320 11.00 18.95 -20.22
CA ARG A 320 10.86 17.56 -19.73
C ARG A 320 9.78 17.42 -18.66
N ALA A 321 9.69 18.38 -17.75
CA ALA A 321 8.69 18.35 -16.68
C ALA A 321 7.26 18.46 -17.21
N GLU A 322 7.00 19.37 -18.15
CA GLU A 322 5.68 19.51 -18.79
C GLU A 322 5.34 18.24 -19.57
N ALA A 323 6.30 17.74 -20.37
CA ALA A 323 6.13 16.49 -21.11
C ALA A 323 5.84 15.29 -20.20
N PHE A 324 6.47 15.24 -19.02
CA PHE A 324 6.21 14.22 -18.01
C PHE A 324 4.77 14.25 -17.53
N VAL A 325 4.26 15.41 -17.13
CA VAL A 325 2.89 15.58 -16.64
C VAL A 325 1.87 15.20 -17.73
N GLU A 326 2.08 15.63 -18.98
CA GLU A 326 1.18 15.29 -20.08
C GLU A 326 1.21 13.79 -20.42
N LYS A 327 2.37 13.13 -20.32
CA LYS A 327 2.48 11.68 -20.50
C LYS A 327 1.80 10.91 -19.38
N LEU A 328 1.88 11.35 -18.14
CA LEU A 328 1.11 10.75 -17.04
C LEU A 328 -0.39 10.87 -17.26
N ALA A 329 -0.87 12.05 -17.67
CA ALA A 329 -2.28 12.24 -18.02
C ALA A 329 -2.71 11.34 -19.21
N SER A 330 -1.83 11.16 -20.20
CA SER A 330 -2.07 10.25 -21.33
C SER A 330 -2.10 8.79 -20.90
N LEU A 331 -1.16 8.38 -20.04
CA LEU A 331 -1.10 7.04 -19.46
C LEU A 331 -2.40 6.70 -18.72
N SER A 332 -2.88 7.62 -17.86
CA SER A 332 -4.14 7.45 -17.13
C SER A 332 -5.32 7.18 -18.08
N ARG A 333 -5.44 7.95 -19.18
CA ARG A 333 -6.47 7.73 -20.21
C ARG A 333 -6.29 6.38 -20.94
N GLU A 334 -5.07 6.04 -21.32
CA GLU A 334 -4.73 4.78 -21.99
C GLU A 334 -5.13 3.56 -21.15
N LEU A 335 -4.92 3.62 -19.85
CA LEU A 335 -5.26 2.57 -18.90
C LEU A 335 -6.77 2.50 -18.58
N GLY A 336 -7.58 3.37 -19.18
CA GLY A 336 -9.04 3.39 -18.99
C GLY A 336 -9.48 3.98 -17.65
N VAL A 337 -8.62 4.76 -16.99
CA VAL A 337 -9.00 5.42 -15.73
C VAL A 337 -9.93 6.61 -16.04
N PRO A 338 -11.07 6.77 -15.33
CA PRO A 338 -11.91 7.95 -15.42
C PRO A 338 -11.11 9.25 -15.28
N GLN A 339 -11.46 10.27 -16.06
CA GLN A 339 -10.71 11.52 -16.15
C GLN A 339 -11.39 12.67 -15.39
N THR A 340 -12.64 12.51 -15.03
CA THR A 340 -13.43 13.54 -14.33
C THR A 340 -14.24 12.93 -13.18
N LEU A 341 -14.57 13.75 -12.19
CA LEU A 341 -15.45 13.37 -11.08
C LEU A 341 -16.85 12.98 -11.57
N ARG A 342 -17.31 13.50 -12.72
CA ARG A 342 -18.62 13.17 -13.30
C ARG A 342 -18.68 11.74 -13.86
N GLU A 343 -17.57 11.13 -14.18
CA GLU A 343 -17.48 9.76 -14.69
C GLU A 343 -17.52 8.71 -13.57
N VAL A 344 -17.36 9.13 -12.33
CA VAL A 344 -17.30 8.23 -11.16
C VAL A 344 -18.48 8.42 -10.19
N ASN A 345 -19.42 9.30 -10.51
CA ASN A 345 -20.66 9.59 -9.74
C ASN A 345 -21.90 9.29 -10.57
#